data_71cfd421220968a62b7b3c3bfd8c865f
#
_entry.id   71cfd421220968a62b7b3c3bfd8c865f
#
_cell.length_a   1.000
_cell.length_b   1.000
_cell.length_c   1.000
_cell.angle_alpha   90.00
_cell.angle_beta   90.00
_cell.angle_gamma   90.00
#
_symmetry.space_group_name_H-M   'P 1'
#
loop_
_entity.id
_entity.type
_entity.pdbx_description
1 polymer ?
#
loop_
_entity_poly.entity_id
_entity_poly.type
_entity_poly.pdbx_seq_one_letter_code
_entity_poly.pdbx_strand_id
1 'polypeptide(L)'
;MKNLCLVLVAITATSLTLNAQNAASDAEAKAAAEATVRSFVDSWNRADGASYGENYWPDAELVNPSGEIVDGRAAIAQEHVDLWAGIFKGSRMAAKVRKVQRLDPNHIIVDFDTELSNVRELPPGNQNQGKNVLRTHLKHVLEKRNGQWKVLSAQNTFIAGK
;
A
#
# COMPACT_ATOMS: atom_id res chain seq x y z
N MET A 1 3.89 -4.00 55.93
CA MET A 1 4.25 -4.92 54.80
C MET A 1 3.05 -5.32 53.93
N LYS A 2 1.80 -4.91 54.19
CA LYS A 2 0.64 -5.25 53.38
C LYS A 2 0.42 -4.35 52.14
N ASN A 3 1.00 -3.15 52.10
CA ASN A 3 0.78 -2.20 51.01
C ASN A 3 1.74 -2.39 49.79
N LEU A 4 2.81 -3.18 49.91
CA LEU A 4 3.78 -3.38 48.83
C LEU A 4 3.29 -4.38 47.79
N CYS A 5 2.48 -5.36 48.15
CA CYS A 5 1.90 -6.35 47.23
C CYS A 5 0.82 -5.78 46.31
N LEU A 6 0.02 -4.79 46.77
CA LEU A 6 -1.04 -4.20 45.92
C LEU A 6 -0.49 -3.35 44.77
N VAL A 7 0.65 -2.67 44.96
CA VAL A 7 1.28 -1.83 43.94
C VAL A 7 1.91 -2.70 42.81
N LEU A 8 2.48 -3.85 43.15
CA LEU A 8 3.07 -4.76 42.14
C LEU A 8 2.01 -5.41 41.23
N VAL A 9 0.84 -5.77 41.80
CA VAL A 9 -0.26 -6.40 41.03
C VAL A 9 -0.89 -5.38 40.06
N ALA A 10 -1.01 -4.11 40.45
CA ALA A 10 -1.54 -3.06 39.58
C ALA A 10 -0.63 -2.75 38.37
N ILE A 11 0.70 -2.76 38.55
CA ILE A 11 1.68 -2.50 37.50
C ILE A 11 1.71 -3.65 36.47
N THR A 12 1.59 -4.89 36.90
CA THR A 12 1.59 -6.05 36.00
C THR A 12 0.30 -6.14 35.18
N ALA A 13 -0.85 -5.82 35.74
CA ALA A 13 -2.13 -5.80 35.03
C ALA A 13 -2.17 -4.72 33.93
N THR A 14 -1.64 -3.53 34.22
CA THR A 14 -1.59 -2.41 33.25
C THR A 14 -0.63 -2.73 32.07
N SER A 15 0.48 -3.40 32.33
CA SER A 15 1.43 -3.79 31.29
C SER A 15 0.86 -4.85 30.33
N LEU A 16 0.10 -5.82 30.86
CA LEU A 16 -0.56 -6.85 30.08
C LEU A 16 -1.67 -6.30 29.18
N THR A 17 -2.46 -5.36 29.67
CA THR A 17 -3.52 -4.73 28.87
C THR A 17 -2.94 -3.85 27.76
N LEU A 18 -1.88 -3.10 28.01
CA LEU A 18 -1.23 -2.26 27.01
C LEU A 18 -0.61 -3.09 25.89
N ASN A 19 0.05 -4.20 26.22
CA ASN A 19 0.61 -5.11 25.23
C ASN A 19 -0.47 -5.78 24.37
N ALA A 20 -1.60 -6.16 24.97
CA ALA A 20 -2.73 -6.73 24.23
C ALA A 20 -3.37 -5.71 23.28
N GLN A 21 -3.52 -4.46 23.69
CA GLN A 21 -4.04 -3.37 22.85
C GLN A 21 -3.10 -3.05 21.68
N ASN A 22 -1.79 -3.03 21.92
CA ASN A 22 -0.80 -2.81 20.86
C ASN A 22 -0.81 -3.96 19.84
N ALA A 23 -0.87 -5.20 20.28
CA ALA A 23 -0.96 -6.36 19.42
C ALA A 23 -2.24 -6.37 18.57
N ALA A 24 -3.39 -5.99 19.14
CA ALA A 24 -4.65 -5.86 18.43
C ALA A 24 -4.58 -4.74 17.35
N SER A 25 -3.97 -3.60 17.69
CA SER A 25 -3.77 -2.48 16.77
C SER A 25 -2.81 -2.83 15.63
N ASP A 26 -1.78 -3.62 15.87
CA ASP A 26 -0.84 -4.08 14.84
C ASP A 26 -1.49 -5.12 13.92
N ALA A 27 -2.35 -5.98 14.45
CA ALA A 27 -3.15 -6.92 13.64
C ALA A 27 -4.15 -6.18 12.75
N GLU A 28 -4.83 -5.13 13.25
CA GLU A 28 -5.70 -4.26 12.45
C GLU A 28 -4.92 -3.57 11.34
N ALA A 29 -3.77 -2.98 11.65
CA ALA A 29 -2.90 -2.33 10.69
C ALA A 29 -2.47 -3.28 9.55
N LYS A 30 -2.08 -4.49 9.90
CA LYS A 30 -1.72 -5.52 8.92
C LYS A 30 -2.91 -5.90 8.03
N ALA A 31 -4.08 -6.13 8.62
CA ALA A 31 -5.29 -6.48 7.87
C ALA A 31 -5.71 -5.35 6.93
N ALA A 32 -5.64 -4.10 7.36
CA ALA A 32 -5.93 -2.93 6.54
C ALA A 32 -4.96 -2.80 5.36
N ALA A 33 -3.66 -2.93 5.60
CA ALA A 33 -2.63 -2.91 4.56
C ALA A 33 -2.85 -4.00 3.51
N GLU A 34 -3.09 -5.25 3.95
CA GLU A 34 -3.36 -6.37 3.05
C GLU A 34 -4.66 -6.18 2.25
N ALA A 35 -5.71 -5.63 2.86
CA ALA A 35 -6.96 -5.35 2.18
C ALA A 35 -6.79 -4.26 1.11
N THR A 36 -6.06 -3.18 1.42
CA THR A 36 -5.77 -2.11 0.46
C THR A 36 -4.94 -2.62 -0.71
N VAL A 37 -3.89 -3.42 -0.46
CA VAL A 37 -3.07 -4.01 -1.53
C VAL A 37 -3.90 -4.96 -2.40
N ARG A 38 -4.79 -5.78 -1.83
CA ARG A 38 -5.71 -6.62 -2.62
C ARG A 38 -6.63 -5.79 -3.50
N SER A 39 -7.28 -4.75 -2.95
CA SER A 39 -8.16 -3.87 -3.71
C SER A 39 -7.42 -3.16 -4.86
N PHE A 40 -6.19 -2.72 -4.62
CA PHE A 40 -5.29 -2.15 -5.61
C PHE A 40 -5.01 -3.13 -6.77
N VAL A 41 -4.63 -4.37 -6.46
CA VAL A 41 -4.38 -5.43 -7.46
C VAL A 41 -5.64 -5.79 -8.22
N ASP A 42 -6.77 -5.93 -7.54
CA ASP A 42 -8.04 -6.32 -8.15
C ASP A 42 -8.56 -5.24 -9.12
N SER A 43 -8.44 -3.96 -8.76
CA SER A 43 -8.83 -2.85 -9.64
C SER A 43 -7.90 -2.74 -10.86
N TRP A 44 -6.60 -2.94 -10.70
CA TRP A 44 -5.66 -3.06 -11.82
C TRP A 44 -6.07 -4.18 -12.78
N ASN A 45 -6.32 -5.36 -12.24
CA ASN A 45 -6.63 -6.55 -13.03
C ASN A 45 -7.98 -6.47 -13.77
N ARG A 46 -8.86 -5.58 -13.35
CA ARG A 46 -10.09 -5.24 -14.08
C ARG A 46 -9.94 -4.07 -15.04
N ALA A 47 -8.81 -3.35 -14.98
CA ALA A 47 -8.61 -2.08 -15.67
C ALA A 47 -9.73 -1.07 -15.34
N ASP A 48 -10.12 -1.01 -14.07
CA ASP A 48 -11.24 -0.22 -13.56
C ASP A 48 -10.70 1.03 -12.85
N GLY A 49 -10.64 2.15 -13.60
CA GLY A 49 -10.12 3.41 -13.11
C GLY A 49 -10.91 3.97 -11.91
N ALA A 50 -12.21 3.81 -11.89
CA ALA A 50 -13.03 4.26 -10.76
C ALA A 50 -12.69 3.50 -9.48
N SER A 51 -12.70 2.16 -9.54
CA SER A 51 -12.30 1.32 -8.40
C SER A 51 -10.85 1.52 -7.99
N TYR A 52 -9.95 1.77 -8.96
CA TYR A 52 -8.55 2.07 -8.66
C TYR A 52 -8.40 3.37 -7.88
N GLY A 53 -9.08 4.43 -8.32
CA GLY A 53 -9.12 5.71 -7.63
C GLY A 53 -9.69 5.62 -6.21
N GLU A 54 -10.68 4.73 -5.98
CA GLU A 54 -11.26 4.57 -4.64
C GLU A 54 -10.29 4.03 -3.57
N ASN A 55 -9.13 3.51 -3.97
CA ASN A 55 -8.06 3.16 -3.03
C ASN A 55 -7.38 4.42 -2.43
N TYR A 56 -7.58 5.59 -3.00
CA TYR A 56 -6.92 6.84 -2.64
C TYR A 56 -7.87 7.82 -1.97
N TRP A 57 -7.35 8.65 -1.05
CA TRP A 57 -8.07 9.82 -0.57
C TRP A 57 -8.18 10.87 -1.69
N PRO A 58 -9.20 11.76 -1.65
CA PRO A 58 -9.35 12.82 -2.68
C PRO A 58 -8.13 13.73 -2.83
N ASP A 59 -7.39 13.94 -1.75
CA ASP A 59 -6.19 14.77 -1.61
C ASP A 59 -4.89 13.95 -1.62
N ALA A 60 -4.91 12.72 -2.12
CA ALA A 60 -3.74 11.87 -2.19
C ALA A 60 -2.75 12.31 -3.27
N GLU A 61 -1.47 11.99 -3.06
CA GLU A 61 -0.38 12.19 -4.00
C GLU A 61 0.21 10.83 -4.43
N LEU A 62 0.55 10.71 -5.69
CA LEU A 62 1.32 9.59 -6.23
C LEU A 62 2.58 10.10 -6.93
N VAL A 63 3.75 9.61 -6.53
CA VAL A 63 4.98 9.73 -7.32
C VAL A 63 5.12 8.47 -8.17
N ASN A 64 4.99 8.62 -9.49
CA ASN A 64 5.11 7.49 -10.41
C ASN A 64 6.59 7.07 -10.62
N PRO A 65 6.88 5.91 -11.26
CA PRO A 65 8.26 5.44 -11.41
C PRO A 65 9.17 6.34 -12.24
N SER A 66 8.63 7.29 -12.99
CA SER A 66 9.39 8.29 -13.75
C SER A 66 9.73 9.53 -12.92
N GLY A 67 9.22 9.61 -11.69
CA GLY A 67 9.40 10.76 -10.79
C GLY A 67 8.38 11.88 -10.98
N GLU A 68 7.35 11.66 -11.79
CA GLU A 68 6.26 12.61 -11.96
C GLU A 68 5.31 12.54 -10.77
N ILE A 69 4.85 13.70 -10.32
CA ILE A 69 3.89 13.83 -9.22
C ILE A 69 2.49 13.96 -9.80
N VAL A 70 1.59 13.10 -9.33
CA VAL A 70 0.17 13.08 -9.73
C VAL A 70 -0.68 13.39 -8.51
N ASP A 71 -1.30 14.57 -8.51
CA ASP A 71 -2.06 15.09 -7.39
C ASP A 71 -3.56 14.78 -7.51
N GLY A 72 -4.09 14.17 -6.47
CA GLY A 72 -5.51 13.92 -6.29
C GLY A 72 -5.99 12.62 -6.93
N ARG A 73 -6.98 12.02 -6.27
CA ARG A 73 -7.61 10.76 -6.70
C ARG A 73 -8.03 10.74 -8.17
N ALA A 74 -8.63 11.82 -8.64
CA ALA A 74 -9.17 11.87 -9.99
C ALA A 74 -8.07 11.81 -11.05
N ALA A 75 -6.98 12.55 -10.85
CA ALA A 75 -5.83 12.51 -11.73
C ALA A 75 -5.12 11.14 -11.70
N ILE A 76 -4.95 10.56 -10.50
CA ILE A 76 -4.38 9.22 -10.34
C ILE A 76 -5.23 8.17 -11.07
N ALA A 77 -6.56 8.23 -10.94
CA ALA A 77 -7.45 7.31 -11.65
C ALA A 77 -7.34 7.46 -13.17
N GLN A 78 -7.30 8.70 -13.68
CA GLN A 78 -7.22 8.99 -15.11
C GLN A 78 -5.88 8.54 -15.69
N GLU A 79 -4.75 8.81 -15.00
CA GLU A 79 -3.43 8.31 -15.43
C GLU A 79 -3.46 6.79 -15.67
N HIS A 80 -4.08 6.03 -14.76
CA HIS A 80 -4.14 4.58 -14.89
C HIS A 80 -5.08 4.12 -16.02
N VAL A 81 -6.17 4.84 -16.29
CA VAL A 81 -7.00 4.59 -17.48
C VAL A 81 -6.17 4.75 -18.76
N ASP A 82 -5.35 5.78 -18.85
CA ASP A 82 -4.49 6.05 -20.00
C ASP A 82 -3.39 4.98 -20.14
N LEU A 83 -2.78 4.55 -19.04
CA LEU A 83 -1.80 3.46 -19.01
C LEU A 83 -2.39 2.13 -19.51
N TRP A 84 -3.64 1.80 -19.13
CA TRP A 84 -4.32 0.59 -19.64
C TRP A 84 -4.80 0.72 -21.08
N ALA A 85 -5.00 1.92 -21.58
CA ALA A 85 -5.24 2.12 -23.01
C ALA A 85 -3.96 1.90 -23.85
N GLY A 86 -2.80 2.15 -23.24
CA GLY A 86 -1.46 2.09 -23.86
C GLY A 86 -0.67 0.81 -23.57
N ILE A 87 0.52 0.98 -22.99
CA ILE A 87 1.55 -0.06 -22.81
C ILE A 87 1.14 -1.19 -21.86
N PHE A 88 0.23 -0.90 -20.91
CA PHE A 88 -0.26 -1.89 -19.94
C PHE A 88 -1.60 -2.53 -20.34
N LYS A 89 -2.05 -2.36 -21.57
CA LYS A 89 -3.30 -2.97 -22.02
C LYS A 89 -3.25 -4.49 -21.97
N GLY A 90 -4.13 -5.07 -21.11
CA GLY A 90 -4.18 -6.51 -20.89
C GLY A 90 -3.13 -7.04 -19.93
N SER A 91 -2.35 -6.17 -19.30
CA SER A 91 -1.41 -6.59 -18.24
C SER A 91 -2.15 -7.15 -17.03
N ARG A 92 -1.44 -7.98 -16.28
CA ARG A 92 -1.92 -8.56 -15.02
C ARG A 92 -0.94 -8.23 -13.92
N MET A 93 -1.44 -7.84 -12.77
CA MET A 93 -0.66 -7.52 -11.59
C MET A 93 -0.78 -8.65 -10.56
N ALA A 94 0.36 -9.02 -9.98
CA ALA A 94 0.46 -9.69 -8.70
C ALA A 94 1.21 -8.79 -7.72
N ALA A 95 0.92 -8.89 -6.44
CA ALA A 95 1.62 -8.12 -5.41
C ALA A 95 1.98 -8.98 -4.21
N LYS A 96 3.08 -8.62 -3.53
CA LYS A 96 3.53 -9.25 -2.31
C LYS A 96 3.89 -8.19 -1.27
N VAL A 97 3.13 -8.13 -0.17
CA VAL A 97 3.46 -7.27 0.97
C VAL A 97 4.78 -7.73 1.58
N ARG A 98 5.70 -6.80 1.76
CA ARG A 98 7.02 -7.01 2.38
C ARG A 98 7.03 -6.59 3.83
N LYS A 99 6.46 -5.43 4.11
CA LYS A 99 6.48 -4.83 5.45
C LYS A 99 5.24 -3.98 5.67
N VAL A 100 4.70 -4.06 6.87
CA VAL A 100 3.70 -3.14 7.39
C VAL A 100 4.28 -2.49 8.64
N GLN A 101 4.20 -1.19 8.74
CA GLN A 101 4.65 -0.42 9.88
C GLN A 101 3.57 0.55 10.30
N ARG A 102 2.98 0.31 11.47
CA ARG A 102 2.06 1.26 12.09
C ARG A 102 2.87 2.41 12.66
N LEU A 103 2.53 3.63 12.29
CA LEU A 103 3.13 4.86 12.82
C LEU A 103 2.36 5.35 14.04
N ASP A 104 1.03 5.35 13.94
CA ASP A 104 0.10 5.74 14.98
C ASP A 104 -1.27 5.06 14.75
N PRO A 105 -2.34 5.36 15.52
CA PRO A 105 -3.65 4.74 15.33
C PRO A 105 -4.31 4.98 13.96
N ASN A 106 -3.86 6.01 13.22
CA ASN A 106 -4.47 6.44 11.96
C ASN A 106 -3.54 6.38 10.76
N HIS A 107 -2.25 6.02 10.94
CA HIS A 107 -1.29 5.99 9.85
C HIS A 107 -0.49 4.70 9.82
N ILE A 108 -0.37 4.13 8.62
CA ILE A 108 0.38 2.91 8.33
C ILE A 108 1.26 3.16 7.11
N ILE A 109 2.50 2.67 7.15
CA ILE A 109 3.30 2.49 5.94
C ILE A 109 3.21 1.02 5.53
N VAL A 110 2.92 0.79 4.26
CA VAL A 110 3.01 -0.54 3.65
C VAL A 110 4.01 -0.52 2.48
N ASP A 111 4.98 -1.42 2.55
CA ASP A 111 5.93 -1.71 1.48
C ASP A 111 5.53 -3.01 0.80
N PHE A 112 5.43 -2.99 -0.53
CA PHE A 112 5.09 -4.18 -1.30
C PHE A 112 5.73 -4.15 -2.69
N ASP A 113 6.04 -5.34 -3.20
CA ASP A 113 6.50 -5.52 -4.57
C ASP A 113 5.32 -5.85 -5.47
N THR A 114 5.36 -5.38 -6.71
CA THR A 114 4.44 -5.84 -7.75
C THR A 114 5.21 -6.47 -8.90
N GLU A 115 4.55 -7.41 -9.55
CA GLU A 115 4.95 -7.98 -10.82
C GLU A 115 3.79 -7.81 -11.81
N LEU A 116 4.05 -7.06 -12.88
CA LEU A 116 3.16 -6.93 -14.02
C LEU A 116 3.61 -7.90 -15.10
N SER A 117 2.71 -8.78 -15.53
CA SER A 117 2.89 -9.65 -16.70
C SER A 117 2.09 -9.13 -17.88
N ASN A 118 2.39 -9.61 -19.10
CA ASN A 118 1.75 -9.21 -20.35
C ASN A 118 1.89 -7.69 -20.63
N VAL A 119 2.98 -7.08 -20.19
CA VAL A 119 3.30 -5.69 -20.52
C VAL A 119 3.67 -5.63 -22.00
N ARG A 120 3.00 -4.76 -22.78
CA ARG A 120 3.22 -4.68 -24.23
C ARG A 120 4.57 -4.11 -24.60
N GLU A 121 4.97 -3.07 -23.88
CA GLU A 121 6.25 -2.39 -24.05
C GLU A 121 6.80 -2.05 -22.67
N LEU A 122 8.06 -2.44 -22.44
CA LEU A 122 8.72 -2.14 -21.17
C LEU A 122 9.29 -0.72 -21.21
N PRO A 123 9.09 0.05 -20.13
CA PRO A 123 9.70 1.38 -20.03
C PRO A 123 11.23 1.31 -20.21
N PRO A 124 11.86 2.35 -20.74
CA PRO A 124 13.32 2.39 -20.94
C PRO A 124 14.08 2.00 -19.65
N GLY A 125 15.15 1.22 -19.81
CA GLY A 125 15.95 0.73 -18.67
C GLY A 125 15.41 -0.51 -17.95
N ASN A 126 14.23 -1.02 -18.32
CA ASN A 126 13.58 -2.17 -17.66
C ASN A 126 13.57 -3.46 -18.46
N GLN A 127 14.32 -3.53 -19.56
CA GLN A 127 14.33 -4.67 -20.49
C GLN A 127 14.88 -5.96 -19.88
N ASN A 128 15.67 -5.86 -18.80
CA ASN A 128 16.33 -7.00 -18.15
C ASN A 128 15.45 -7.72 -17.13
N GLN A 129 14.19 -7.32 -16.95
CA GLN A 129 13.30 -7.93 -15.96
C GLN A 129 12.59 -9.21 -16.44
N GLY A 130 12.76 -9.56 -17.71
CA GLY A 130 12.11 -10.68 -18.38
C GLY A 130 11.20 -10.20 -19.52
N LYS A 131 10.86 -11.12 -20.42
CA LYS A 131 10.00 -10.79 -21.57
C LYS A 131 8.61 -10.39 -21.08
N ASN A 132 8.20 -9.15 -21.36
CA ASN A 132 6.86 -8.62 -21.04
C ASN A 132 6.54 -8.61 -19.53
N VAL A 133 7.57 -8.57 -18.67
CA VAL A 133 7.44 -8.51 -17.21
C VAL A 133 8.05 -7.22 -16.70
N LEU A 134 7.31 -6.51 -15.85
CA LEU A 134 7.79 -5.31 -15.17
C LEU A 134 7.61 -5.50 -13.66
N ARG A 135 8.67 -5.22 -12.90
CA ARG A 135 8.63 -5.28 -11.43
C ARG A 135 8.83 -3.91 -10.85
N THR A 136 8.02 -3.60 -9.85
CA THR A 136 8.14 -2.34 -9.12
C THR A 136 8.08 -2.58 -7.62
N HIS A 137 8.66 -1.64 -6.89
CA HIS A 137 8.53 -1.53 -5.44
C HIS A 137 7.67 -0.32 -5.11
N LEU A 138 6.61 -0.53 -4.33
CA LEU A 138 5.70 0.52 -3.90
C LEU A 138 5.79 0.73 -2.40
N LYS A 139 5.71 2.00 -2.02
CA LYS A 139 5.51 2.44 -0.65
C LYS A 139 4.23 3.27 -0.59
N HIS A 140 3.25 2.79 0.16
CA HIS A 140 2.03 3.54 0.43
C HIS A 140 2.00 4.00 1.89
N VAL A 141 1.62 5.24 2.10
CA VAL A 141 1.16 5.75 3.39
C VAL A 141 -0.35 5.67 3.39
N LEU A 142 -0.92 4.81 4.22
CA LEU A 142 -2.35 4.72 4.44
C LEU A 142 -2.76 5.61 5.60
N GLU A 143 -3.86 6.31 5.44
CA GLU A 143 -4.49 7.08 6.50
C GLU A 143 -5.91 6.58 6.76
N LYS A 144 -6.29 6.56 8.03
CA LYS A 144 -7.65 6.21 8.48
C LYS A 144 -8.45 7.47 8.72
N ARG A 145 -9.50 7.69 7.92
CA ARG A 145 -10.48 8.77 8.13
C ARG A 145 -11.87 8.16 8.24
N ASN A 146 -12.61 8.49 9.28
CA ASN A 146 -13.96 7.98 9.52
C ASN A 146 -14.07 6.44 9.45
N GLY A 147 -13.07 5.74 10.00
CA GLY A 147 -13.02 4.29 10.03
C GLY A 147 -12.57 3.62 8.72
N GLN A 148 -12.30 4.36 7.66
CA GLN A 148 -11.86 3.84 6.36
C GLN A 148 -10.36 4.08 6.16
N TRP A 149 -9.63 3.03 5.76
CA TRP A 149 -8.23 3.11 5.37
C TRP A 149 -8.11 3.32 3.87
N LYS A 150 -7.41 4.39 3.45
CA LYS A 150 -7.08 4.65 2.04
C LYS A 150 -5.67 5.23 1.93
N VAL A 151 -5.12 5.19 0.72
CA VAL A 151 -3.81 5.75 0.41
C VAL A 151 -3.88 7.27 0.48
N LEU A 152 -3.00 7.87 1.28
CA LEU A 152 -2.76 9.32 1.33
C LEU A 152 -1.58 9.71 0.44
N SER A 153 -0.52 8.91 0.47
CA SER A 153 0.65 9.16 -0.37
C SER A 153 1.21 7.83 -0.87
N ALA A 154 1.63 7.81 -2.12
CA ALA A 154 2.21 6.63 -2.75
C ALA A 154 3.49 7.00 -3.50
N GLN A 155 4.47 6.11 -3.46
CA GLN A 155 5.64 6.17 -4.32
C GLN A 155 5.84 4.82 -4.98
N ASN A 156 6.07 4.87 -6.30
CA ASN A 156 6.39 3.70 -7.10
C ASN A 156 7.82 3.84 -7.67
N THR A 157 8.55 2.73 -7.72
CA THR A 157 9.93 2.70 -8.21
C THR A 157 10.16 1.42 -8.99
N PHE A 158 10.81 1.52 -10.16
CA PHE A 158 11.22 0.33 -10.88
C PHE A 158 12.28 -0.45 -10.08
N ILE A 159 12.12 -1.77 -10.02
CA ILE A 159 13.18 -2.64 -9.51
C ILE A 159 14.19 -2.82 -10.66
N ALA A 160 15.43 -2.36 -10.44
CA ALA A 160 16.49 -2.54 -11.44
C ALA A 160 16.68 -4.03 -11.75
N GLY A 161 16.68 -4.38 -13.04
CA GLY A 161 17.07 -5.71 -13.49
C GLY A 161 18.55 -5.96 -13.14
N LYS A 162 18.84 -7.15 -12.64
CA LYS A 162 20.22 -7.61 -12.41
C LYS A 162 20.82 -8.14 -13.69
#